data_b0fef26a2cc7136bcd9b8938ea47dd0a
#
_entry.id   b0fef26a2cc7136bcd9b8938ea47dd0a
#
_cell.length_a   1.000
_cell.length_b   1.000
_cell.length_c   1.000
_cell.angle_alpha   90.00
_cell.angle_beta   90.00
_cell.angle_gamma   90.00
#
_symmetry.space_group_name_H-M   'P 1'
#
loop_
_entity.id
_entity.type
_entity.pdbx_description
1 polymer ?
#
loop_
_entity_poly.entity_id
_entity_poly.type
_entity_poly.pdbx_seq_one_letter_code
_entity_poly.pdbx_strand_id
1 'polypeptide(L)'
;AAYCALESRLQRYLDTYTRTHDYDEYHFDLDTIEHDPYVLLSIVCALHEGEWTLDEVQGTLQTLFDRQYILTEDVVVEQRYYLETDTWTDEDGNTHSDTYRVYYDYYICTVTLENFNLSHLPVYLMGEETLSRYALYMATLGNRPDLFPSSPYVGKYTNKPPLHEIPEDYLADEAFAAILKEAEKYVGYPYVWGGSSPSTSFDCSGFVSYVYNQCGWSFGRLGAQGLYNISTRTSTPKPGDLVFFTGTYDTPGISHVGIVRPVRTIVEVEKGGCG
;
A
#
# COMPACT_ATOMS: atom_id res chain seq x y z
N ALA A 1 10.73 -6.80 16.90
CA ALA A 1 10.83 -6.03 18.15
C ALA A 1 11.29 -4.58 17.90
N ALA A 2 12.47 -4.33 17.25
CA ALA A 2 12.99 -2.96 17.07
C ALA A 2 12.04 -2.08 16.22
N TYR A 3 11.55 -2.57 15.12
CA TYR A 3 10.59 -1.85 14.26
C TYR A 3 9.25 -1.58 14.99
N CYS A 4 8.72 -2.58 15.70
CA CYS A 4 7.52 -2.39 16.52
C CYS A 4 7.72 -1.34 17.64
N ALA A 5 8.96 -1.13 18.10
CA ALA A 5 9.25 -0.07 19.08
C ALA A 5 9.18 1.32 18.45
N LEU A 6 9.51 1.47 17.15
CA LEU A 6 9.30 2.70 16.38
C LEU A 6 7.80 2.98 16.23
N GLU A 7 7.05 1.99 15.78
CA GLU A 7 5.59 2.05 15.64
C GLU A 7 4.90 2.40 16.96
N SER A 8 5.32 1.77 18.05
CA SER A 8 4.77 2.06 19.38
C SER A 8 5.08 3.48 19.86
N ARG A 9 6.19 4.09 19.41
CA ARG A 9 6.50 5.50 19.71
C ARG A 9 5.59 6.43 18.91
N LEU A 10 5.39 6.15 17.62
CA LEU A 10 4.48 6.91 16.76
C LEU A 10 3.06 6.86 17.30
N GLN A 11 2.57 5.66 17.64
CA GLN A 11 1.24 5.50 18.23
C GLN A 11 1.07 6.32 19.51
N ARG A 12 2.05 6.27 20.44
CA ARG A 12 1.99 7.08 21.66
C ARG A 12 2.03 8.57 21.39
N TYR A 13 2.79 9.00 20.40
CA TYR A 13 2.80 10.42 19.98
C TYR A 13 1.40 10.85 19.55
N LEU A 14 0.75 10.09 18.68
CA LEU A 14 -0.62 10.38 18.22
C LEU A 14 -1.65 10.30 19.37
N ASP A 15 -1.57 9.30 20.24
CA ASP A 15 -2.47 9.14 21.40
C ASP A 15 -2.38 10.31 22.39
N THR A 16 -1.27 11.01 22.41
CA THR A 16 -1.05 12.14 23.32
C THR A 16 -1.07 13.50 22.62
N TYR A 17 -1.31 13.53 21.33
CA TYR A 17 -1.17 14.72 20.49
C TYR A 17 -1.97 15.91 21.03
N THR A 18 -3.26 15.76 21.29
CA THR A 18 -4.13 16.84 21.80
C THR A 18 -3.76 17.33 23.20
N ARG A 19 -2.92 16.59 23.94
CA ARG A 19 -2.45 17.01 25.28
C ARG A 19 -1.11 17.75 25.23
N THR A 20 -0.39 17.60 24.12
CA THR A 20 0.97 18.17 23.92
C THR A 20 0.97 19.37 22.97
N HIS A 21 -0.14 19.63 22.30
CA HIS A 21 -0.35 20.74 21.39
C HIS A 21 -1.56 21.55 21.85
N ASP A 22 -1.56 22.85 21.57
CA ASP A 22 -2.58 23.80 22.02
C ASP A 22 -3.25 24.44 20.80
N TYR A 23 -4.19 23.71 20.21
CA TYR A 23 -5.06 24.18 19.14
C TYR A 23 -6.52 24.12 19.60
N ASP A 24 -7.38 24.95 19.00
CA ASP A 24 -8.79 25.02 19.37
C ASP A 24 -9.61 23.83 18.86
N GLU A 25 -9.20 23.29 17.68
CA GLU A 25 -9.89 22.16 17.05
C GLU A 25 -8.88 21.21 16.40
N TYR A 26 -9.15 19.91 16.44
CA TYR A 26 -8.30 18.87 15.89
C TYR A 26 -9.08 17.95 14.94
N HIS A 27 -8.49 17.71 13.78
CA HIS A 27 -8.94 16.68 12.84
C HIS A 27 -7.84 15.64 12.68
N PHE A 28 -8.21 14.36 12.67
CA PHE A 28 -7.28 13.25 12.49
C PHE A 28 -7.70 12.41 11.29
N ASP A 29 -6.77 12.23 10.35
CA ASP A 29 -6.86 11.31 9.22
C ASP A 29 -5.66 10.36 9.30
N LEU A 30 -5.87 9.19 9.91
CA LEU A 30 -4.79 8.31 10.33
C LEU A 30 -4.95 6.94 9.71
N ASP A 31 -3.99 6.55 8.89
CA ASP A 31 -3.82 5.17 8.47
C ASP A 31 -3.40 4.26 9.63
N THR A 32 -3.64 2.96 9.48
CA THR A 32 -3.24 1.95 10.46
C THR A 32 -1.72 1.86 10.58
N ILE A 33 -1.21 1.84 11.82
CA ILE A 33 0.20 1.61 12.12
C ILE A 33 0.45 0.11 12.21
N GLU A 34 0.87 -0.48 11.11
CA GLU A 34 1.19 -1.91 11.01
C GLU A 34 2.20 -2.17 9.89
N HIS A 35 2.92 -3.29 9.98
CA HIS A 35 3.80 -3.76 8.92
C HIS A 35 3.73 -5.28 8.77
N ASP A 36 4.04 -5.77 7.58
CA ASP A 36 4.24 -7.19 7.32
C ASP A 36 5.66 -7.60 7.73
N PRO A 37 5.85 -8.46 8.74
CA PRO A 37 7.17 -8.86 9.22
C PRO A 37 7.98 -9.66 8.19
N TYR A 38 7.33 -10.37 7.27
CA TYR A 38 8.01 -11.08 6.18
C TYR A 38 8.60 -10.11 5.17
N VAL A 39 7.84 -9.05 4.82
CA VAL A 39 8.32 -7.96 3.96
C VAL A 39 9.50 -7.26 4.62
N LEU A 40 9.38 -6.86 5.89
CA LEU A 40 10.45 -6.19 6.63
C LEU A 40 11.75 -7.01 6.63
N LEU A 41 11.67 -8.29 7.00
CA LEU A 41 12.85 -9.16 7.03
C LEU A 41 13.43 -9.37 5.64
N SER A 42 12.59 -9.57 4.63
CA SER A 42 13.06 -9.76 3.25
C SER A 42 13.78 -8.53 2.72
N ILE A 43 13.31 -7.31 3.06
CA ILE A 43 13.99 -6.06 2.72
C ILE A 43 15.36 -5.99 3.39
N VAL A 44 15.40 -6.19 4.70
CA VAL A 44 16.64 -6.11 5.48
C VAL A 44 17.66 -7.15 4.97
N CYS A 45 17.24 -8.40 4.80
CA CYS A 45 18.11 -9.45 4.26
C CYS A 45 18.61 -9.15 2.85
N ALA A 46 17.79 -8.59 1.98
CA ALA A 46 18.19 -8.23 0.64
C ALA A 46 19.23 -7.10 0.61
N LEU A 47 19.06 -6.09 1.45
CA LEU A 47 19.96 -4.93 1.54
C LEU A 47 21.30 -5.27 2.23
N HIS A 48 21.32 -6.25 3.13
CA HIS A 48 22.50 -6.64 3.92
C HIS A 48 23.01 -8.05 3.59
N GLU A 49 22.72 -8.56 2.40
CA GLU A 49 23.24 -9.83 1.85
C GLU A 49 22.98 -11.07 2.71
N GLY A 50 21.94 -11.01 3.56
CA GLY A 50 21.51 -12.13 4.40
C GLY A 50 22.22 -12.25 5.75
N GLU A 51 23.31 -11.55 5.98
CA GLU A 51 24.08 -11.55 7.22
C GLU A 51 24.09 -10.16 7.85
N TRP A 52 23.57 -10.03 9.07
CA TRP A 52 23.54 -8.75 9.77
C TRP A 52 23.28 -8.93 11.27
N THR A 53 23.69 -7.96 12.04
CA THR A 53 23.30 -7.79 13.45
C THR A 53 22.27 -6.67 13.59
N LEU A 54 21.56 -6.63 14.71
CA LEU A 54 20.56 -5.60 14.95
C LEU A 54 21.17 -4.19 14.94
N ASP A 55 22.39 -4.04 15.44
CA ASP A 55 23.07 -2.73 15.50
C ASP A 55 23.41 -2.22 14.09
N GLU A 56 23.83 -3.10 13.20
CA GLU A 56 24.16 -2.75 11.80
C GLU A 56 22.93 -2.29 10.99
N VAL A 57 21.76 -2.82 11.31
CA VAL A 57 20.54 -2.52 10.54
C VAL A 57 19.67 -1.44 11.15
N GLN A 58 20.02 -0.86 12.30
CA GLN A 58 19.20 0.18 12.94
C GLN A 58 18.92 1.37 12.01
N GLY A 59 19.94 1.84 11.28
CA GLY A 59 19.79 2.92 10.30
C GLY A 59 18.84 2.55 9.14
N THR A 60 18.91 1.29 8.69
CA THR A 60 18.00 0.76 7.68
C THR A 60 16.56 0.72 8.20
N LEU A 61 16.36 0.20 9.41
CA LEU A 61 15.03 0.15 10.03
C LEU A 61 14.42 1.55 10.20
N GLN A 62 15.22 2.53 10.61
CA GLN A 62 14.76 3.91 10.73
C GLN A 62 14.40 4.50 9.35
N THR A 63 15.24 4.28 8.34
CA THR A 63 14.96 4.74 6.97
C THR A 63 13.69 4.14 6.39
N LEU A 64 13.45 2.85 6.63
CA LEU A 64 12.24 2.17 6.20
C LEU A 64 11.01 2.74 6.92
N PHE A 65 11.13 2.99 8.23
CA PHE A 65 10.08 3.57 9.04
C PHE A 65 9.70 4.98 8.56
N ASP A 66 10.70 5.84 8.34
CA ASP A 66 10.48 7.23 7.89
C ASP A 66 9.89 7.30 6.47
N ARG A 67 10.08 6.26 5.66
CA ARG A 67 9.49 6.15 4.32
C ARG A 67 8.12 5.47 4.30
N GLN A 68 7.87 4.60 5.27
CA GLN A 68 6.56 3.95 5.40
C GLN A 68 5.53 4.89 6.01
N TYR A 69 5.91 5.62 7.07
CA TYR A 69 4.98 6.48 7.82
C TYR A 69 5.31 7.94 7.57
N ILE A 70 4.39 8.62 6.89
CA ILE A 70 4.49 10.05 6.60
C ILE A 70 3.47 10.77 7.46
N LEU A 71 3.95 11.48 8.47
CA LEU A 71 3.12 12.31 9.34
C LEU A 71 3.18 13.76 8.87
N THR A 72 2.02 14.36 8.62
CA THR A 72 1.88 15.76 8.26
C THR A 72 0.91 16.45 9.20
N GLU A 73 1.19 17.75 9.44
CA GLU A 73 0.37 18.63 10.27
C GLU A 73 0.06 19.87 9.45
N ASP A 74 -1.23 20.19 9.30
CA ASP A 74 -1.69 21.39 8.63
C ASP A 74 -2.52 22.22 9.60
N VAL A 75 -2.15 23.50 9.77
CA VAL A 75 -2.81 24.41 10.70
C VAL A 75 -3.46 25.54 9.93
N VAL A 76 -4.78 25.58 9.98
CA VAL A 76 -5.59 26.68 9.42
C VAL A 76 -6.00 27.62 10.54
N VAL A 77 -5.85 28.91 10.32
CA VAL A 77 -6.28 29.96 11.26
C VAL A 77 -7.52 30.63 10.71
N GLU A 78 -8.60 30.56 11.47
CA GLU A 78 -9.86 31.27 11.19
C GLU A 78 -10.02 32.43 12.14
N GLN A 79 -10.45 33.59 11.62
CA GLN A 79 -10.84 34.69 12.47
C GLN A 79 -12.31 34.53 12.88
N ARG A 80 -12.57 34.29 14.17
CA ARG A 80 -13.91 34.16 14.76
C ARG A 80 -14.18 35.37 15.64
N TYR A 81 -15.40 35.54 16.10
CA TYR A 81 -15.79 36.59 17.05
C TYR A 81 -16.83 36.11 18.03
N TYR A 82 -16.84 36.68 19.20
CA TYR A 82 -17.95 36.66 20.14
C TYR A 82 -18.48 38.06 20.39
N LEU A 83 -19.72 38.14 20.92
CA LEU A 83 -20.32 39.38 21.29
C LEU A 83 -20.03 39.67 22.77
N GLU A 84 -19.49 40.82 23.04
CA GLU A 84 -19.29 41.33 24.39
C GLU A 84 -20.22 42.54 24.62
N THR A 85 -20.80 42.65 25.81
CA THR A 85 -21.72 43.74 26.15
C THR A 85 -21.21 44.44 27.38
N ASP A 86 -20.82 45.70 27.18
CA ASP A 86 -20.51 46.61 28.28
C ASP A 86 -21.80 47.27 28.76
N THR A 87 -21.96 47.34 30.08
CA THR A 87 -23.10 48.00 30.69
C THR A 87 -22.58 49.04 31.67
N TRP A 88 -23.06 50.23 31.52
CA TRP A 88 -22.72 51.36 32.42
C TRP A 88 -23.95 52.14 32.84
N THR A 89 -23.86 52.83 33.96
CA THR A 89 -24.95 53.70 34.48
C THR A 89 -24.47 55.16 34.38
N ASP A 90 -25.30 56.03 33.81
CA ASP A 90 -25.00 57.44 33.70
C ASP A 90 -25.22 58.18 35.04
N GLU A 91 -24.88 59.49 35.06
CA GLU A 91 -25.02 60.31 36.26
C GLU A 91 -26.47 60.52 36.70
N ASP A 92 -27.44 60.26 35.80
CA ASP A 92 -28.86 60.37 36.05
C ASP A 92 -29.47 59.04 36.54
N GLY A 93 -28.64 57.97 36.63
CA GLY A 93 -29.02 56.65 37.11
C GLY A 93 -29.61 55.74 36.03
N ASN A 94 -29.54 56.12 34.74
CA ASN A 94 -29.99 55.26 33.64
C ASN A 94 -28.91 54.26 33.26
N THR A 95 -29.34 53.03 33.06
CA THR A 95 -28.43 51.97 32.60
C THR A 95 -28.39 51.92 31.07
N HIS A 96 -27.21 51.98 30.54
CA HIS A 96 -26.88 51.86 29.09
C HIS A 96 -26.14 50.58 28.86
N SER A 97 -26.24 50.03 27.64
CA SER A 97 -25.47 48.88 27.21
C SER A 97 -25.03 49.05 25.74
N ASP A 98 -23.82 48.70 25.48
CA ASP A 98 -23.27 48.61 24.11
C ASP A 98 -22.73 47.22 23.85
N THR A 99 -23.05 46.66 22.67
CA THR A 99 -22.66 45.32 22.29
C THR A 99 -21.75 45.41 21.06
N TYR A 100 -20.56 44.85 21.19
CA TYR A 100 -19.55 44.90 20.12
C TYR A 100 -18.97 43.50 19.89
N ARG A 101 -18.29 43.33 18.73
CA ARG A 101 -17.62 42.09 18.35
C ARG A 101 -16.19 42.11 18.83
N VAL A 102 -15.79 41.10 19.58
CA VAL A 102 -14.38 40.82 19.92
C VAL A 102 -13.90 39.69 19.02
N TYR A 103 -12.93 40.01 18.20
CA TYR A 103 -12.33 39.05 17.25
C TYR A 103 -11.18 38.35 17.91
N TYR A 104 -11.06 37.02 17.59
CA TYR A 104 -9.94 36.19 18.02
C TYR A 104 -9.57 35.20 16.91
N ASP A 105 -8.33 34.73 16.91
CA ASP A 105 -7.84 33.69 16.01
C ASP A 105 -8.22 32.33 16.57
N TYR A 106 -8.75 31.49 15.71
CA TYR A 106 -9.17 30.11 16.02
C TYR A 106 -8.34 29.17 15.20
N TYR A 107 -7.57 28.27 15.86
CA TYR A 107 -6.60 27.40 15.25
C TYR A 107 -7.19 25.99 15.07
N ILE A 108 -7.24 25.52 13.81
CA ILE A 108 -7.70 24.20 13.43
C ILE A 108 -6.48 23.42 12.95
N CYS A 109 -6.13 22.35 13.65
CA CYS A 109 -5.02 21.46 13.27
C CYS A 109 -5.56 20.17 12.66
N THR A 110 -5.12 19.87 11.44
CA THR A 110 -5.34 18.57 10.80
C THR A 110 -4.05 17.76 10.86
N VAL A 111 -4.12 16.58 11.47
CA VAL A 111 -3.02 15.63 11.59
C VAL A 111 -3.32 14.47 10.66
N THR A 112 -2.47 14.26 9.66
CA THR A 112 -2.59 13.17 8.70
C THR A 112 -1.41 12.21 8.85
N LEU A 113 -1.70 10.92 8.99
CA LEU A 113 -0.71 9.85 8.93
C LEU A 113 -0.98 8.99 7.72
N GLU A 114 -0.04 8.96 6.78
CA GLU A 114 -0.05 8.05 5.64
C GLU A 114 0.83 6.84 5.93
N ASN A 115 0.32 5.63 5.70
CA ASN A 115 1.09 4.39 5.70
C ASN A 115 1.32 3.93 4.26
N PHE A 116 2.50 4.24 3.72
CA PHE A 116 2.89 3.90 2.34
C PHE A 116 3.17 2.42 2.15
N ASN A 117 2.75 1.56 2.97
CA ASN A 117 2.93 0.11 2.96
C ASN A 117 4.37 -0.34 2.61
N LEU A 118 5.01 -1.00 3.53
CA LEU A 118 6.41 -1.41 3.44
C LEU A 118 6.73 -2.21 2.16
N SER A 119 5.76 -2.98 1.65
CA SER A 119 5.91 -3.78 0.43
C SER A 119 6.12 -2.96 -0.85
N HIS A 120 5.80 -1.67 -0.83
CA HIS A 120 6.00 -0.77 -1.97
C HIS A 120 7.43 -0.17 -2.02
N LEU A 121 8.16 -0.19 -0.90
CA LEU A 121 9.48 0.44 -0.81
C LEU A 121 10.60 -0.25 -1.61
N PRO A 122 10.65 -1.59 -1.79
CA PRO A 122 11.76 -2.26 -2.43
C PRO A 122 12.14 -1.69 -3.80
N VAL A 123 11.16 -1.40 -4.64
CA VAL A 123 11.38 -0.88 -6.00
C VAL A 123 12.04 0.52 -6.01
N TYR A 124 11.88 1.30 -4.94
CA TYR A 124 12.49 2.64 -4.80
C TYR A 124 13.85 2.61 -4.10
N LEU A 125 14.17 1.50 -3.42
CA LEU A 125 15.40 1.36 -2.61
C LEU A 125 16.43 0.44 -3.23
N MET A 126 16.02 -0.45 -4.15
CA MET A 126 16.83 -1.56 -4.64
C MET A 126 17.02 -1.50 -6.15
N GLY A 127 18.26 -1.77 -6.60
CA GLY A 127 18.53 -2.12 -7.99
C GLY A 127 18.05 -3.54 -8.30
N GLU A 128 18.10 -3.93 -9.58
CA GLU A 128 17.55 -5.21 -10.06
C GLU A 128 18.11 -6.43 -9.33
N GLU A 129 19.41 -6.48 -9.07
CA GLU A 129 20.04 -7.60 -8.35
C GLU A 129 19.53 -7.72 -6.91
N THR A 130 19.46 -6.61 -6.18
CA THR A 130 18.95 -6.60 -4.80
C THR A 130 17.46 -6.91 -4.76
N LEU A 131 16.68 -6.43 -5.75
CA LEU A 131 15.26 -6.73 -5.88
C LEU A 131 15.04 -8.23 -6.17
N SER A 132 15.89 -8.88 -6.96
CA SER A 132 15.87 -10.34 -7.17
C SER A 132 16.14 -11.10 -5.88
N ARG A 133 17.09 -10.65 -5.06
CA ARG A 133 17.34 -11.22 -3.72
C ARG A 133 16.12 -11.06 -2.81
N TYR A 134 15.50 -9.87 -2.81
CA TYR A 134 14.27 -9.62 -2.07
C TYR A 134 13.16 -10.59 -2.47
N ALA A 135 12.93 -10.77 -3.78
CA ALA A 135 11.93 -11.73 -4.29
C ALA A 135 12.22 -13.17 -3.83
N LEU A 136 13.49 -13.58 -3.81
CA LEU A 136 13.90 -14.88 -3.30
C LEU A 136 13.58 -15.04 -1.80
N TYR A 137 13.89 -14.04 -0.97
CA TYR A 137 13.56 -14.07 0.44
C TYR A 137 12.05 -14.12 0.68
N MET A 138 11.26 -13.33 -0.05
CA MET A 138 9.80 -13.39 0.01
C MET A 138 9.26 -14.78 -0.32
N ALA A 139 9.83 -15.46 -1.34
CA ALA A 139 9.43 -16.82 -1.71
C ALA A 139 9.79 -17.87 -0.65
N THR A 140 10.86 -17.67 0.12
CA THR A 140 11.38 -18.66 1.07
C THR A 140 10.90 -18.44 2.50
N LEU A 141 10.65 -17.22 2.94
CA LEU A 141 10.19 -16.91 4.31
C LEU A 141 8.82 -17.50 4.61
N GLY A 142 7.94 -17.60 3.62
CA GLY A 142 6.65 -18.28 3.78
C GLY A 142 6.75 -19.76 4.18
N ASN A 143 7.91 -20.40 3.99
CA ASN A 143 8.18 -21.76 4.45
C ASN A 143 8.71 -21.84 5.90
N ARG A 144 8.77 -20.70 6.60
CA ARG A 144 9.29 -20.57 7.97
C ARG A 144 8.21 -20.05 8.93
N PRO A 145 7.07 -20.75 9.09
CA PRO A 145 6.01 -20.33 10.01
C PRO A 145 6.46 -20.33 11.48
N ASP A 146 7.56 -21.04 11.79
CA ASP A 146 8.20 -21.07 13.10
C ASP A 146 8.77 -19.70 13.55
N LEU A 147 9.10 -18.81 12.60
CA LEU A 147 9.61 -17.48 12.91
C LEU A 147 8.52 -16.54 13.47
N PHE A 148 7.29 -16.70 12.98
CA PHE A 148 6.16 -15.83 13.33
C PHE A 148 4.86 -16.64 13.50
N PRO A 149 4.79 -17.58 14.46
CA PRO A 149 3.69 -18.53 14.57
C PRO A 149 2.32 -17.91 14.84
N SER A 150 2.29 -16.71 15.40
CA SER A 150 1.06 -15.94 15.69
C SER A 150 0.77 -14.83 14.68
N SER A 151 1.58 -14.71 13.63
CA SER A 151 1.37 -13.68 12.61
C SER A 151 0.19 -14.04 11.69
N PRO A 152 -0.72 -13.10 11.40
CA PRO A 152 -1.80 -13.30 10.41
C PRO A 152 -1.26 -13.51 8.99
N TYR A 153 0.01 -13.16 8.75
CA TYR A 153 0.66 -13.28 7.45
C TYR A 153 1.17 -14.68 7.12
N VAL A 154 1.26 -15.60 8.09
CA VAL A 154 1.75 -16.99 7.84
C VAL A 154 0.97 -17.65 6.72
N GLY A 155 -0.37 -17.62 6.77
CA GLY A 155 -1.23 -18.24 5.75
C GLY A 155 -1.06 -17.61 4.36
N LYS A 156 -0.76 -16.33 4.28
CA LYS A 156 -0.54 -15.58 3.04
C LYS A 156 0.64 -16.12 2.22
N TYR A 157 1.69 -16.60 2.88
CA TYR A 157 2.91 -17.06 2.21
C TYR A 157 3.04 -18.60 2.16
N THR A 158 2.24 -19.34 2.94
CA THR A 158 2.30 -20.81 2.98
C THR A 158 1.22 -21.49 2.14
N ASN A 159 0.09 -20.82 1.92
CA ASN A 159 -1.01 -21.35 1.14
C ASN A 159 -0.76 -21.08 -0.35
N LYS A 160 -0.43 -22.11 -1.11
CA LYS A 160 -0.37 -22.01 -2.57
C LYS A 160 -1.77 -22.16 -3.15
N PRO A 161 -2.19 -21.27 -4.06
CA PRO A 161 -3.47 -21.44 -4.74
C PRO A 161 -3.48 -22.75 -5.53
N PRO A 162 -4.60 -23.50 -5.54
CA PRO A 162 -4.70 -24.72 -6.33
C PRO A 162 -4.62 -24.38 -7.83
N LEU A 163 -3.77 -25.11 -8.55
CA LEU A 163 -3.77 -25.09 -10.01
C LEU A 163 -5.00 -25.89 -10.49
N HIS A 164 -5.94 -25.22 -11.10
CA HIS A 164 -7.09 -25.86 -11.73
C HIS A 164 -6.73 -26.25 -13.17
N GLU A 165 -7.09 -27.48 -13.58
CA GLU A 165 -6.94 -27.91 -14.97
C GLU A 165 -7.74 -26.99 -15.92
N ILE A 166 -7.13 -26.66 -17.05
CA ILE A 166 -7.79 -25.87 -18.09
C ILE A 166 -8.59 -26.84 -18.95
N PRO A 167 -9.93 -26.67 -19.09
CA PRO A 167 -10.72 -27.54 -19.94
C PRO A 167 -10.25 -27.50 -21.40
N GLU A 168 -10.22 -28.68 -22.07
CA GLU A 168 -9.69 -28.82 -23.44
C GLU A 168 -10.33 -27.90 -24.47
N ASP A 169 -11.61 -27.61 -24.32
CA ASP A 169 -12.37 -26.72 -25.25
C ASP A 169 -11.77 -25.31 -25.34
N TYR A 170 -11.11 -24.84 -24.27
CA TYR A 170 -10.46 -23.53 -24.25
C TYR A 170 -9.05 -23.55 -24.82
N LEU A 171 -8.42 -24.71 -24.92
CA LEU A 171 -7.11 -24.89 -25.54
C LEU A 171 -7.18 -24.93 -27.07
N ALA A 172 -8.39 -24.92 -27.67
CA ALA A 172 -8.59 -24.85 -29.11
C ALA A 172 -8.18 -23.50 -29.71
N ASP A 173 -8.18 -22.41 -28.93
CA ASP A 173 -7.61 -21.12 -29.33
C ASP A 173 -6.11 -21.11 -28.93
N GLU A 174 -5.23 -21.29 -29.91
CA GLU A 174 -3.78 -21.41 -29.69
C GLU A 174 -3.18 -20.15 -29.00
N ALA A 175 -3.71 -18.97 -29.25
CA ALA A 175 -3.22 -17.73 -28.66
C ALA A 175 -3.54 -17.68 -27.15
N PHE A 176 -4.76 -18.01 -26.77
CA PHE A 176 -5.16 -18.07 -25.37
C PHE A 176 -4.50 -19.21 -24.62
N ALA A 177 -4.35 -20.36 -25.28
CA ALA A 177 -3.64 -21.49 -24.70
C ALA A 177 -2.17 -21.13 -24.39
N ALA A 178 -1.51 -20.40 -25.27
CA ALA A 178 -0.14 -19.94 -25.05
C ALA A 178 -0.05 -18.97 -23.85
N ILE A 179 -0.95 -17.98 -23.75
CA ILE A 179 -1.00 -17.04 -22.63
C ILE A 179 -1.19 -17.76 -21.29
N LEU A 180 -2.17 -18.67 -21.22
CA LEU A 180 -2.47 -19.40 -19.99
C LEU A 180 -1.31 -20.32 -19.58
N LYS A 181 -0.71 -21.03 -20.53
CA LYS A 181 0.46 -21.89 -20.29
C LYS A 181 1.67 -21.09 -19.82
N GLU A 182 1.88 -19.90 -20.38
CA GLU A 182 2.96 -19.02 -19.93
C GLU A 182 2.70 -18.50 -18.51
N ALA A 183 1.47 -18.03 -18.25
CA ALA A 183 1.06 -17.52 -16.96
C ALA A 183 1.20 -18.54 -15.82
N GLU A 184 0.87 -19.82 -16.09
CA GLU A 184 0.95 -20.91 -15.10
C GLU A 184 2.36 -21.17 -14.56
N LYS A 185 3.40 -20.84 -15.30
CA LYS A 185 4.79 -21.00 -14.85
C LYS A 185 5.10 -20.15 -13.60
N TYR A 186 4.38 -19.08 -13.40
CA TYR A 186 4.64 -18.07 -12.37
C TYR A 186 3.60 -18.05 -11.24
N VAL A 187 2.62 -18.96 -11.27
CA VAL A 187 1.65 -19.09 -10.18
C VAL A 187 2.37 -19.49 -8.89
N GLY A 188 2.09 -18.75 -7.82
CA GLY A 188 2.75 -18.91 -6.51
C GLY A 188 4.05 -18.11 -6.36
N TYR A 189 4.44 -17.30 -7.34
CA TYR A 189 5.49 -16.31 -7.14
C TYR A 189 5.01 -15.22 -6.16
N PRO A 190 5.88 -14.74 -5.27
CA PRO A 190 5.52 -13.67 -4.35
C PRO A 190 5.19 -12.39 -5.11
N TYR A 191 4.22 -11.63 -4.60
CA TYR A 191 3.95 -10.32 -5.16
C TYR A 191 5.08 -9.34 -4.78
N VAL A 192 5.69 -8.71 -5.77
CA VAL A 192 6.71 -7.69 -5.59
C VAL A 192 6.30 -6.43 -6.34
N TRP A 193 6.01 -5.37 -5.62
CA TRP A 193 5.62 -4.09 -6.20
C TRP A 193 6.68 -3.58 -7.18
N GLY A 194 6.26 -3.29 -8.42
CA GLY A 194 7.16 -2.89 -9.50
C GLY A 194 7.93 -4.04 -10.15
N GLY A 195 7.86 -5.26 -9.61
CA GLY A 195 8.45 -6.45 -10.21
C GLY A 195 7.84 -6.77 -11.57
N SER A 196 8.66 -7.24 -12.54
CA SER A 196 8.24 -7.40 -13.93
C SER A 196 8.95 -8.51 -14.70
N SER A 197 9.67 -9.38 -13.98
CA SER A 197 10.41 -10.50 -14.57
C SER A 197 10.47 -11.70 -13.61
N PRO A 198 10.79 -12.91 -14.09
CA PRO A 198 10.97 -14.05 -13.19
C PRO A 198 12.03 -13.84 -12.11
N SER A 199 13.06 -13.04 -12.38
CA SER A 199 14.14 -12.76 -11.42
C SER A 199 13.73 -11.79 -10.32
N THR A 200 12.89 -10.80 -10.64
CA THR A 200 12.40 -9.79 -9.68
C THR A 200 11.05 -10.14 -9.07
N SER A 201 10.45 -11.29 -9.46
CA SER A 201 9.05 -11.56 -9.27
C SER A 201 8.16 -10.50 -9.95
N PHE A 202 6.89 -10.39 -9.60
CA PHE A 202 5.93 -9.61 -10.37
C PHE A 202 5.01 -8.78 -9.48
N ASP A 203 4.64 -7.59 -9.94
CA ASP A 203 3.35 -6.99 -9.59
C ASP A 203 2.27 -7.43 -10.58
N CYS A 204 1.00 -7.03 -10.36
CA CYS A 204 -0.12 -7.42 -11.22
C CYS A 204 0.10 -7.06 -12.70
N SER A 205 0.54 -5.85 -12.96
CA SER A 205 0.74 -5.33 -14.32
C SER A 205 2.05 -5.79 -14.93
N GLY A 206 3.08 -6.02 -14.12
CA GLY A 206 4.34 -6.62 -14.54
C GLY A 206 4.16 -8.06 -14.99
N PHE A 207 3.39 -8.83 -14.23
CA PHE A 207 3.02 -10.20 -14.59
C PHE A 207 2.29 -10.24 -15.95
N VAL A 208 1.21 -9.46 -16.10
CA VAL A 208 0.45 -9.41 -17.35
C VAL A 208 1.34 -8.95 -18.51
N SER A 209 2.08 -7.86 -18.35
CA SER A 209 2.98 -7.36 -19.40
C SER A 209 4.00 -8.40 -19.82
N TYR A 210 4.60 -9.09 -18.85
CA TYR A 210 5.60 -10.12 -19.13
C TYR A 210 5.01 -11.29 -19.90
N VAL A 211 3.91 -11.87 -19.40
CA VAL A 211 3.25 -13.03 -20.02
C VAL A 211 2.86 -12.76 -21.47
N TYR A 212 2.21 -11.61 -21.72
CA TYR A 212 1.78 -11.25 -23.08
C TYR A 212 2.96 -11.00 -24.01
N ASN A 213 4.01 -10.31 -23.56
CA ASN A 213 5.22 -10.10 -24.37
C ASN A 213 5.93 -11.43 -24.71
N GLN A 214 5.94 -12.43 -23.81
CA GLN A 214 6.46 -13.77 -24.12
C GLN A 214 5.60 -14.51 -25.18
N CYS A 215 4.31 -14.18 -25.27
CA CYS A 215 3.38 -14.77 -26.24
C CYS A 215 3.27 -13.98 -27.56
N GLY A 216 4.16 -13.02 -27.81
CA GLY A 216 4.27 -12.31 -29.09
C GLY A 216 3.63 -10.91 -29.13
N TRP A 217 2.99 -10.45 -28.06
CA TRP A 217 2.60 -9.05 -27.92
C TRP A 217 3.84 -8.20 -27.60
N SER A 218 3.92 -7.00 -28.15
CA SER A 218 5.13 -6.15 -28.04
C SER A 218 4.78 -4.76 -27.51
N PHE A 219 4.09 -4.67 -26.38
CA PHE A 219 3.75 -3.41 -25.73
C PHE A 219 4.66 -3.03 -24.56
N GLY A 220 5.68 -3.85 -24.28
CA GLY A 220 6.64 -3.59 -23.19
C GLY A 220 6.04 -3.68 -21.78
N ARG A 221 6.64 -2.93 -20.83
CA ARG A 221 6.15 -2.86 -19.44
C ARG A 221 5.15 -1.72 -19.30
N LEU A 222 3.89 -2.06 -19.07
CA LEU A 222 2.82 -1.11 -18.78
C LEU A 222 2.29 -1.30 -17.35
N GLY A 223 1.86 -0.22 -16.72
CA GLY A 223 1.08 -0.28 -15.49
C GLY A 223 -0.38 -0.70 -15.76
N ALA A 224 -1.17 -1.00 -14.71
CA ALA A 224 -2.56 -1.46 -14.85
C ALA A 224 -3.43 -0.48 -15.65
N GLN A 225 -3.30 0.83 -15.41
CA GLN A 225 -3.99 1.86 -16.19
C GLN A 225 -3.52 1.89 -17.65
N GLY A 226 -2.22 1.68 -17.91
CA GLY A 226 -1.67 1.62 -19.28
C GLY A 226 -2.23 0.43 -20.06
N LEU A 227 -2.28 -0.75 -19.44
CA LEU A 227 -2.90 -1.94 -20.03
C LEU A 227 -4.39 -1.72 -20.32
N TYR A 228 -5.12 -1.11 -19.39
CA TYR A 228 -6.51 -0.74 -19.61
C TYR A 228 -6.69 0.18 -20.83
N ASN A 229 -5.83 1.18 -20.96
CA ASN A 229 -5.94 2.17 -22.05
C ASN A 229 -5.71 1.57 -23.45
N ILE A 230 -4.93 0.48 -23.56
CA ILE A 230 -4.70 -0.24 -24.82
C ILE A 230 -5.66 -1.40 -25.06
N SER A 231 -6.51 -1.72 -24.08
CA SER A 231 -7.48 -2.83 -24.15
C SER A 231 -8.81 -2.38 -24.74
N THR A 232 -9.50 -3.30 -25.40
CA THR A 232 -10.88 -3.08 -25.88
C THR A 232 -11.86 -3.74 -24.92
N ARG A 233 -12.85 -2.98 -24.45
CA ARG A 233 -13.87 -3.50 -23.53
C ARG A 233 -14.76 -4.53 -24.23
N THR A 234 -15.00 -5.67 -23.55
CA THR A 234 -15.94 -6.71 -23.97
C THR A 234 -16.96 -7.02 -22.89
N SER A 235 -18.15 -7.46 -23.28
CA SER A 235 -19.19 -7.99 -22.37
C SER A 235 -19.16 -9.51 -22.26
N THR A 236 -18.36 -10.18 -23.09
CA THR A 236 -18.23 -11.65 -23.17
C THR A 236 -16.76 -12.03 -23.05
N PRO A 237 -16.16 -11.92 -21.84
CA PRO A 237 -14.74 -12.21 -21.65
C PRO A 237 -14.45 -13.69 -21.91
N LYS A 238 -13.31 -13.93 -22.55
CA LYS A 238 -12.76 -15.26 -22.84
C LYS A 238 -11.52 -15.53 -21.98
N PRO A 239 -11.10 -16.76 -21.83
CA PRO A 239 -9.82 -17.11 -21.25
C PRO A 239 -8.67 -16.37 -21.97
N GLY A 240 -7.78 -15.76 -21.20
CA GLY A 240 -6.72 -14.89 -21.72
C GLY A 240 -7.11 -13.42 -21.81
N ASP A 241 -8.38 -13.03 -21.75
CA ASP A 241 -8.76 -11.62 -21.64
C ASP A 241 -8.30 -11.03 -20.29
N LEU A 242 -8.21 -9.70 -20.23
CA LEU A 242 -7.83 -8.99 -19.02
C LEU A 242 -9.05 -8.55 -18.22
N VAL A 243 -8.95 -8.67 -16.91
CA VAL A 243 -9.90 -8.09 -15.96
C VAL A 243 -9.21 -6.98 -15.17
N PHE A 244 -9.91 -5.86 -14.98
CA PHE A 244 -9.38 -4.67 -14.32
C PHE A 244 -10.21 -4.31 -13.10
N PHE A 245 -9.53 -3.84 -12.06
CA PHE A 245 -10.13 -3.47 -10.78
C PHE A 245 -9.75 -2.03 -10.43
N THR A 246 -10.62 -1.37 -9.68
CA THR A 246 -10.41 -0.06 -9.06
C THR A 246 -10.46 -0.19 -7.55
N GLY A 247 -9.80 0.72 -6.83
CA GLY A 247 -9.90 0.79 -5.36
C GLY A 247 -9.26 -0.39 -4.61
N THR A 248 -8.33 -1.13 -5.23
CA THR A 248 -7.59 -2.20 -4.52
C THR A 248 -6.44 -1.65 -3.67
N TYR A 249 -6.07 -0.41 -3.84
CA TYR A 249 -5.20 0.43 -3.01
C TYR A 249 -5.46 1.90 -3.39
N ASP A 250 -4.96 2.83 -2.59
CA ASP A 250 -5.19 4.26 -2.82
C ASP A 250 -4.43 4.74 -4.07
N THR A 251 -5.15 4.77 -5.18
CA THR A 251 -4.69 5.32 -6.46
C THR A 251 -5.89 5.67 -7.35
N PRO A 252 -5.85 6.77 -8.08
CA PRO A 252 -6.89 7.11 -9.06
C PRO A 252 -6.91 6.11 -10.22
N GLY A 253 -8.12 5.70 -10.64
CA GLY A 253 -8.33 4.87 -11.83
C GLY A 253 -8.13 3.37 -11.57
N ILE A 254 -7.49 2.69 -12.54
CA ILE A 254 -7.27 1.24 -12.48
C ILE A 254 -6.11 0.93 -11.54
N SER A 255 -6.39 0.17 -10.50
CA SER A 255 -5.43 -0.17 -9.45
C SER A 255 -4.90 -1.61 -9.52
N HIS A 256 -5.60 -2.53 -10.22
CA HIS A 256 -5.18 -3.91 -10.36
C HIS A 256 -5.63 -4.53 -11.68
N VAL A 257 -4.91 -5.58 -12.14
CA VAL A 257 -5.22 -6.29 -13.38
C VAL A 257 -4.92 -7.78 -13.20
N GLY A 258 -5.73 -8.64 -13.82
CA GLY A 258 -5.54 -10.09 -13.87
C GLY A 258 -5.90 -10.65 -15.24
N ILE A 259 -5.55 -11.93 -15.47
CA ILE A 259 -5.86 -12.69 -16.69
C ILE A 259 -7.05 -13.62 -16.40
N VAL A 260 -8.08 -13.59 -17.24
CA VAL A 260 -9.28 -14.44 -17.08
C VAL A 260 -8.94 -15.89 -17.36
N ARG A 261 -9.37 -16.81 -16.48
CA ARG A 261 -9.32 -18.27 -16.66
C ARG A 261 -10.71 -18.87 -16.90
N PRO A 262 -10.81 -20.07 -17.52
CA PRO A 262 -12.09 -20.72 -17.89
C PRO A 262 -13.05 -21.00 -16.74
N VAL A 263 -12.58 -21.17 -15.51
CA VAL A 263 -13.38 -21.61 -14.35
C VAL A 263 -13.77 -20.46 -13.42
N ARG A 264 -14.01 -19.25 -13.95
CA ARG A 264 -14.30 -18.03 -13.19
C ARG A 264 -13.22 -17.68 -12.15
N THR A 265 -12.01 -18.16 -12.35
CA THR A 265 -10.84 -17.84 -11.54
C THR A 265 -9.93 -16.88 -12.30
N ILE A 266 -9.29 -15.98 -11.61
CA ILE A 266 -8.35 -15.04 -12.19
C ILE A 266 -6.93 -15.58 -11.93
N VAL A 267 -6.08 -15.59 -12.96
CA VAL A 267 -4.65 -15.85 -12.78
C VAL A 267 -3.98 -14.53 -12.49
N GLU A 268 -3.50 -14.39 -11.29
CA GLU A 268 -2.75 -13.21 -10.85
C GLU A 268 -1.60 -13.65 -9.95
N VAL A 269 -0.58 -12.81 -9.87
CA VAL A 269 0.40 -12.90 -8.80
C VAL A 269 -0.31 -12.47 -7.52
N GLU A 270 -0.31 -13.32 -6.49
CA GLU A 270 -1.01 -13.00 -5.25
C GLU A 270 -0.58 -11.64 -4.72
N LYS A 271 -1.50 -10.70 -4.80
CA LYS A 271 -1.43 -9.49 -4.00
C LYS A 271 -1.73 -9.93 -2.57
N GLY A 272 -0.74 -9.90 -1.72
CA GLY A 272 -1.00 -10.00 -0.31
C GLY A 272 -2.06 -8.97 0.04
N GLY A 273 -3.25 -9.44 0.40
CA GLY A 273 -4.39 -8.56 0.64
C GLY A 273 -4.04 -7.52 1.69
N CYS A 274 -4.13 -6.26 1.29
CA CYS A 274 -4.50 -5.21 2.22
C CYS A 274 -6.01 -5.36 2.37
N GLY A 275 -6.47 -5.93 3.45
CA GLY A 275 -7.84 -5.92 3.93
C GLY A 275 -7.83 -5.33 5.29
#